data_b2bb79419879f27043dfb3d546642de7
#
_entry.id   b2bb79419879f27043dfb3d546642de7
#
_cell.length_a   1.000
_cell.length_b   1.000
_cell.length_c   1.000
_cell.angle_alpha   90.00
_cell.angle_beta   90.00
_cell.angle_gamma   90.00
#
_symmetry.space_group_name_H-M   'P 1'
#
loop_
_entity.id
_entity.type
_entity.pdbx_description
1 polymer ?
#
loop_
_entity_poly.entity_id
_entity_poly.type
_entity_poly.pdbx_seq_one_letter_code
_entity_poly.pdbx_strand_id
1 'polypeptide(L)'
;MQSQPEHSITLPLVSEKDENYYLPLVIKVVTKYWGEEIPLEVETEMAKKYPGMKGSGMMEGIELAERHGFASHIYKGSIKDLKRRIDQGIPPIVILPGIREIVQHATIVSGYNSEERRILTYIPEPDRIGAIPESKFEHDWEQDDMITIILIPKDMKDLFEYENLKFTDSNRICFEAEKMHQQGNIHDAIEKLHEAVELDNENPQAWCLLAGACNELNLEEAVGYYEKTLKLNPKYYLAYRGLGNYYLKKKNYSLAESYYGKAIDINSYRFGPIYKNRAVARLQLSNNIGAKEDLMKYLEQTVNARDRQSIEEAISQL
;
A
#
# COMPACT_ATOMS: atom_id res chain seq x y z
N MET A 1 -27.32 -7.74 21.57
CA MET A 1 -27.26 -8.61 20.40
C MET A 1 -26.42 -7.87 19.36
N GLN A 2 -25.26 -8.41 18.99
CA GLN A 2 -24.55 -7.88 17.83
C GLN A 2 -25.37 -8.25 16.60
N SER A 3 -25.82 -7.26 15.82
CA SER A 3 -26.45 -7.51 14.52
C SER A 3 -25.45 -8.29 13.68
N GLN A 4 -25.84 -9.44 13.15
CA GLN A 4 -25.00 -10.15 12.19
C GLN A 4 -24.82 -9.25 10.97
N PRO A 5 -23.62 -9.23 10.34
CA PRO A 5 -23.41 -8.46 9.12
C PRO A 5 -24.39 -8.96 8.05
N GLU A 6 -25.03 -8.01 7.38
CA GLU A 6 -26.08 -8.29 6.39
C GLU A 6 -25.54 -9.10 5.20
N HIS A 7 -24.25 -8.88 4.84
CA HIS A 7 -23.55 -9.54 3.77
C HIS A 7 -22.11 -9.84 4.19
N SER A 8 -21.70 -11.10 4.19
CA SER A 8 -20.34 -11.49 4.54
C SER A 8 -19.90 -12.77 3.87
N ILE A 9 -18.61 -12.86 3.57
CA ILE A 9 -17.91 -14.05 3.08
C ILE A 9 -17.19 -14.67 4.28
N THR A 10 -17.34 -15.98 4.45
CA THR A 10 -16.59 -16.73 5.45
C THR A 10 -15.22 -17.09 4.88
N LEU A 11 -14.19 -16.41 5.34
CA LEU A 11 -12.82 -16.68 4.93
C LEU A 11 -12.21 -17.84 5.72
N PRO A 12 -11.36 -18.66 5.12
CA PRO A 12 -10.66 -19.72 5.82
C PRO A 12 -9.63 -19.13 6.79
N LEU A 13 -9.50 -19.75 7.95
CA LEU A 13 -8.44 -19.43 8.89
C LEU A 13 -7.11 -19.98 8.36
N VAL A 14 -6.09 -19.14 8.35
CA VAL A 14 -4.72 -19.53 8.00
C VAL A 14 -3.87 -19.30 9.23
N SER A 15 -3.80 -20.31 10.09
CA SER A 15 -2.92 -20.28 11.26
C SER A 15 -1.50 -20.63 10.81
N GLU A 16 -0.67 -19.64 10.56
CA GLU A 16 0.74 -19.86 10.34
C GLU A 16 1.52 -19.50 11.59
N LYS A 17 2.22 -20.50 12.12
CA LYS A 17 3.17 -20.34 13.24
C LYS A 17 4.59 -20.01 12.78
N ASP A 18 4.83 -19.95 11.47
CA ASP A 18 6.16 -19.76 10.91
C ASP A 18 6.39 -18.33 10.44
N GLU A 19 7.45 -17.72 10.97
CA GLU A 19 7.89 -16.34 10.72
C GLU A 19 8.44 -16.08 9.29
N ASN A 20 8.35 -17.04 8.39
CA ASN A 20 8.88 -16.99 7.03
C ASN A 20 7.77 -16.81 5.99
N TYR A 21 7.14 -15.64 5.97
CA TYR A 21 6.10 -15.31 4.99
C TYR A 21 6.70 -14.86 3.66
N TYR A 22 6.82 -15.78 2.71
CA TYR A 22 7.27 -15.48 1.35
C TYR A 22 6.14 -15.17 0.38
N LEU A 23 4.91 -15.56 0.71
CA LEU A 23 3.71 -15.22 -0.04
C LEU A 23 2.87 -14.25 0.79
N PRO A 24 2.33 -13.16 0.19
CA PRO A 24 1.40 -12.29 0.91
C PRO A 24 0.24 -13.11 1.47
N LEU A 25 0.01 -13.03 2.78
CA LEU A 25 -0.96 -13.86 3.48
C LEU A 25 -2.38 -13.72 2.90
N VAL A 26 -2.72 -12.51 2.41
CA VAL A 26 -4.00 -12.27 1.72
C VAL A 26 -4.17 -13.13 0.47
N ILE A 27 -3.09 -13.42 -0.27
CA ILE A 27 -3.13 -14.31 -1.45
C ILE A 27 -3.46 -15.75 -1.00
N LYS A 28 -2.79 -16.24 0.05
CA LYS A 28 -3.05 -17.58 0.61
C LYS A 28 -4.50 -17.73 1.07
N VAL A 29 -5.01 -16.73 1.80
CA VAL A 29 -6.39 -16.77 2.28
C VAL A 29 -7.38 -16.83 1.12
N VAL A 30 -7.17 -16.02 0.07
CA VAL A 30 -8.07 -15.98 -1.08
C VAL A 30 -7.97 -17.26 -1.93
N THR A 31 -6.77 -17.77 -2.19
CA THR A 31 -6.63 -19.03 -2.95
C THR A 31 -7.24 -20.21 -2.19
N LYS A 32 -7.03 -20.30 -0.87
CA LYS A 32 -7.65 -21.30 -0.01
C LYS A 32 -9.18 -21.14 0.08
N TYR A 33 -9.71 -19.93 0.04
CA TYR A 33 -11.15 -19.69 -0.05
C TYR A 33 -11.76 -20.34 -1.28
N TRP A 34 -11.06 -20.32 -2.40
CA TRP A 34 -11.45 -20.97 -3.65
C TRP A 34 -11.15 -22.48 -3.71
N GLY A 35 -10.60 -23.05 -2.62
CA GLY A 35 -10.28 -24.47 -2.53
C GLY A 35 -8.90 -24.88 -3.02
N GLU A 36 -8.05 -23.91 -3.36
CA GLU A 36 -6.68 -24.15 -3.81
C GLU A 36 -5.67 -23.78 -2.71
N GLU A 37 -4.84 -24.74 -2.30
CA GLU A 37 -3.78 -24.53 -1.35
C GLU A 37 -2.43 -24.48 -2.10
N ILE A 38 -1.75 -23.31 -2.04
CA ILE A 38 -0.43 -23.15 -2.67
C ILE A 38 0.60 -23.90 -1.81
N PRO A 39 1.35 -24.86 -2.39
CA PRO A 39 2.30 -25.68 -1.63
C PRO A 39 3.44 -24.86 -1.00
N LEU A 40 3.81 -25.20 0.22
CA LEU A 40 4.91 -24.57 0.99
C LEU A 40 6.26 -24.64 0.26
N GLU A 41 6.50 -25.73 -0.49
CA GLU A 41 7.72 -25.89 -1.30
C GLU A 41 7.88 -24.79 -2.33
N VAL A 42 6.79 -24.36 -2.96
CA VAL A 42 6.78 -23.29 -3.98
C VAL A 42 7.11 -21.95 -3.32
N GLU A 43 6.60 -21.70 -2.13
CA GLU A 43 6.92 -20.50 -1.33
C GLU A 43 8.40 -20.48 -0.94
N THR A 44 8.94 -21.64 -0.53
CA THR A 44 10.33 -21.77 -0.15
C THR A 44 11.29 -21.55 -1.34
N GLU A 45 10.90 -21.95 -2.55
CA GLU A 45 11.67 -21.65 -3.76
C GLU A 45 11.68 -20.18 -4.10
N MET A 46 10.56 -19.49 -3.95
CA MET A 46 10.49 -18.02 -4.12
C MET A 46 11.42 -17.30 -3.13
N ALA A 47 11.47 -17.75 -1.88
CA ALA A 47 12.37 -17.25 -0.86
C ALA A 47 13.84 -17.36 -1.24
N LYS A 48 14.23 -18.51 -1.78
CA LYS A 48 15.61 -18.77 -2.21
C LYS A 48 16.00 -17.92 -3.42
N LYS A 49 15.04 -17.58 -4.27
CA LYS A 49 15.27 -16.77 -5.47
C LYS A 49 15.58 -15.29 -5.13
N TYR A 50 15.09 -14.82 -4.00
CA TYR A 50 15.24 -13.41 -3.58
C TYR A 50 15.75 -13.28 -2.13
N PRO A 51 17.00 -13.71 -1.84
CA PRO A 51 17.55 -13.78 -0.48
C PRO A 51 17.92 -12.41 0.10
N GLY A 52 17.08 -11.50 0.19
CA GLY A 52 17.28 -10.16 0.74
C GLY A 52 15.98 -9.41 0.87
N MET A 53 14.92 -9.93 0.27
CA MET A 53 13.59 -9.39 0.43
C MET A 53 12.98 -9.88 1.74
N LYS A 54 12.63 -8.95 2.62
CA LYS A 54 11.76 -9.24 3.75
C LYS A 54 10.32 -9.25 3.26
N GLY A 55 9.83 -10.42 2.91
CA GLY A 55 8.50 -10.65 2.36
C GLY A 55 8.50 -10.76 0.83
N SER A 56 7.50 -11.45 0.27
CA SER A 56 7.27 -11.48 -1.17
C SER A 56 6.52 -10.22 -1.60
N GLY A 57 6.86 -9.69 -2.77
CA GLY A 57 6.07 -8.64 -3.39
C GLY A 57 4.66 -9.14 -3.74
N MET A 58 3.70 -8.23 -3.75
CA MET A 58 2.31 -8.58 -4.10
C MET A 58 2.24 -9.20 -5.51
N MET A 59 3.04 -8.69 -6.46
CA MET A 59 3.04 -9.19 -7.84
C MET A 59 3.52 -10.63 -7.95
N GLU A 60 4.56 -11.01 -7.21
CA GLU A 60 5.00 -12.41 -7.18
C GLU A 60 3.90 -13.35 -6.67
N GLY A 61 3.16 -12.92 -5.65
CA GLY A 61 2.02 -13.68 -5.12
C GLY A 61 0.90 -13.81 -6.15
N ILE A 62 0.59 -12.74 -6.88
CA ILE A 62 -0.42 -12.75 -7.94
C ILE A 62 0.01 -13.69 -9.08
N GLU A 63 1.24 -13.57 -9.58
CA GLU A 63 1.76 -14.46 -10.63
C GLU A 63 1.78 -15.93 -10.20
N LEU A 64 2.05 -16.18 -8.92
CA LEU A 64 2.00 -17.54 -8.40
C LEU A 64 0.58 -18.08 -8.40
N ALA A 65 -0.41 -17.31 -7.94
CA ALA A 65 -1.82 -17.69 -8.02
C ALA A 65 -2.25 -17.94 -9.47
N GLU A 66 -1.83 -17.10 -10.43
CA GLU A 66 -2.13 -17.28 -11.87
C GLU A 66 -1.58 -18.59 -12.43
N ARG A 67 -0.37 -19.00 -12.00
CA ARG A 67 0.21 -20.30 -12.36
C ARG A 67 -0.56 -21.48 -11.78
N HIS A 68 -1.24 -21.25 -10.64
CA HIS A 68 -2.09 -22.24 -9.97
C HIS A 68 -3.58 -22.13 -10.37
N GLY A 69 -3.88 -21.58 -11.54
CA GLY A 69 -5.22 -21.65 -12.13
C GLY A 69 -6.12 -20.46 -11.79
N PHE A 70 -5.58 -19.35 -11.32
CA PHE A 70 -6.33 -18.11 -11.06
C PHE A 70 -6.23 -17.12 -12.22
N ALA A 71 -7.23 -16.27 -12.33
CA ALA A 71 -7.19 -15.01 -13.06
C ALA A 71 -7.14 -13.85 -12.06
N SER A 72 -6.41 -12.78 -12.39
CA SER A 72 -6.27 -11.61 -11.55
C SER A 72 -6.75 -10.35 -12.24
N HIS A 73 -7.28 -9.40 -11.45
CA HIS A 73 -7.62 -8.05 -11.89
C HIS A 73 -7.13 -7.06 -10.84
N ILE A 74 -6.34 -6.06 -11.25
CA ILE A 74 -5.80 -5.01 -10.39
C ILE A 74 -6.36 -3.69 -10.90
N TYR A 75 -7.29 -3.06 -10.16
CA TYR A 75 -8.02 -1.90 -10.67
C TYR A 75 -8.38 -0.91 -9.58
N LYS A 76 -8.85 0.28 -9.98
CA LYS A 76 -9.40 1.26 -9.07
C LYS A 76 -10.84 0.89 -8.73
N GLY A 77 -11.08 0.49 -7.47
CA GLY A 77 -12.40 0.11 -6.98
C GLY A 77 -13.26 1.29 -6.50
N SER A 78 -14.37 0.93 -5.87
CA SER A 78 -15.27 1.85 -5.16
C SER A 78 -16.00 1.08 -4.05
N ILE A 79 -16.56 1.77 -3.06
CA ILE A 79 -17.39 1.13 -2.01
C ILE A 79 -18.53 0.33 -2.62
N LYS A 80 -19.19 0.87 -3.66
CA LYS A 80 -20.26 0.17 -4.38
C LYS A 80 -19.76 -1.11 -5.05
N ASP A 81 -18.57 -1.06 -5.64
CA ASP A 81 -17.96 -2.23 -6.26
C ASP A 81 -17.59 -3.29 -5.22
N LEU A 82 -16.96 -2.92 -4.11
CA LEU A 82 -16.64 -3.86 -3.03
C LEU A 82 -17.89 -4.59 -2.52
N LYS A 83 -18.98 -3.87 -2.26
CA LYS A 83 -20.25 -4.48 -1.83
C LYS A 83 -20.77 -5.47 -2.87
N ARG A 84 -20.73 -5.10 -4.16
CA ARG A 84 -21.13 -6.00 -5.24
C ARG A 84 -20.26 -7.27 -5.28
N ARG A 85 -18.92 -7.16 -5.08
CA ARG A 85 -18.04 -8.34 -5.04
C ARG A 85 -18.39 -9.26 -3.89
N ILE A 86 -18.64 -8.71 -2.71
CA ILE A 86 -19.09 -9.48 -1.54
C ILE A 86 -20.40 -10.21 -1.84
N ASP A 87 -21.39 -9.53 -2.44
CA ASP A 87 -22.68 -10.14 -2.82
C ASP A 87 -22.53 -11.27 -3.86
N GLN A 88 -21.48 -11.21 -4.69
CA GLN A 88 -21.12 -12.25 -5.65
C GLN A 88 -20.28 -13.39 -5.02
N GLY A 89 -19.93 -13.32 -3.74
CA GLY A 89 -19.05 -14.28 -3.09
C GLY A 89 -17.57 -14.13 -3.48
N ILE A 90 -17.16 -12.97 -3.98
CA ILE A 90 -15.80 -12.69 -4.43
C ILE A 90 -15.08 -11.84 -3.36
N PRO A 91 -14.04 -12.37 -2.66
CA PRO A 91 -13.31 -11.63 -1.64
C PRO A 91 -12.30 -10.64 -2.27
N PRO A 92 -12.55 -9.30 -2.24
CA PRO A 92 -11.60 -8.35 -2.78
C PRO A 92 -10.45 -8.11 -1.80
N ILE A 93 -9.23 -8.07 -2.32
CA ILE A 93 -8.05 -7.58 -1.61
C ILE A 93 -7.95 -6.08 -1.88
N VAL A 94 -7.68 -5.29 -0.85
CA VAL A 94 -7.49 -3.85 -0.95
C VAL A 94 -6.16 -3.42 -0.34
N ILE A 95 -5.58 -2.36 -0.89
CA ILE A 95 -4.36 -1.74 -0.34
C ILE A 95 -4.77 -0.55 0.51
N LEU A 96 -4.43 -0.59 1.78
CA LEU A 96 -4.72 0.45 2.76
C LEU A 96 -3.44 1.10 3.29
N PRO A 97 -3.53 2.32 3.84
CA PRO A 97 -2.42 2.93 4.56
C PRO A 97 -1.88 2.02 5.66
N GLY A 98 -0.58 1.93 5.74
CA GLY A 98 0.09 1.23 6.82
C GLY A 98 -0.05 1.98 8.16
N ILE A 99 0.45 1.36 9.20
CA ILE A 99 0.45 1.89 10.57
C ILE A 99 1.87 1.82 11.11
N ARG A 100 2.33 2.88 11.78
CA ARG A 100 3.65 2.97 12.42
C ARG A 100 4.81 2.95 11.42
N GLU A 101 5.46 1.80 11.24
CA GLU A 101 6.65 1.64 10.38
C GLU A 101 6.28 1.08 8.99
N ILE A 102 5.06 0.58 8.84
CA ILE A 102 4.56 0.02 7.58
C ILE A 102 3.91 1.13 6.77
N VAL A 103 4.32 1.29 5.52
CA VAL A 103 3.81 2.35 4.63
C VAL A 103 2.44 2.02 4.06
N GLN A 104 2.24 0.75 3.68
CA GLN A 104 1.00 0.21 3.10
C GLN A 104 0.82 -1.22 3.57
N HIS A 105 -0.41 -1.69 3.66
CA HIS A 105 -0.71 -3.10 3.90
C HIS A 105 -1.89 -3.55 3.04
N ALA A 106 -1.89 -4.83 2.69
CA ALA A 106 -3.00 -5.47 2.02
C ALA A 106 -3.94 -6.12 3.05
N THR A 107 -5.24 -6.00 2.82
CA THR A 107 -6.26 -6.72 3.59
C THR A 107 -7.37 -7.22 2.68
N ILE A 108 -8.19 -8.16 3.16
CA ILE A 108 -9.34 -8.68 2.43
C ILE A 108 -10.60 -8.04 2.99
N VAL A 109 -11.46 -7.51 2.11
CA VAL A 109 -12.81 -7.14 2.52
C VAL A 109 -13.64 -8.41 2.60
N SER A 110 -14.12 -8.73 3.79
CA SER A 110 -14.89 -9.95 4.06
C SER A 110 -16.39 -9.72 4.15
N GLY A 111 -16.83 -8.46 4.18
CA GLY A 111 -18.24 -8.14 4.26
C GLY A 111 -18.52 -6.67 4.48
N TYR A 112 -19.81 -6.36 4.66
CA TYR A 112 -20.26 -5.02 5.02
C TYR A 112 -21.57 -5.08 5.83
N ASN A 113 -21.85 -4.02 6.56
CA ASN A 113 -23.11 -3.79 7.24
C ASN A 113 -23.66 -2.42 6.76
N SER A 114 -24.78 -2.45 6.03
CA SER A 114 -25.39 -1.25 5.47
C SER A 114 -26.07 -0.38 6.51
N GLU A 115 -26.65 -0.96 7.57
CA GLU A 115 -27.33 -0.23 8.65
C GLU A 115 -26.31 0.53 9.51
N GLU A 116 -25.22 -0.14 9.92
CA GLU A 116 -24.16 0.46 10.72
C GLU A 116 -23.15 1.25 9.86
N ARG A 117 -23.26 1.18 8.54
CA ARG A 117 -22.31 1.77 7.59
C ARG A 117 -20.86 1.38 7.89
N ARG A 118 -20.60 0.08 7.89
CA ARG A 118 -19.28 -0.49 8.18
C ARG A 118 -18.82 -1.42 7.07
N ILE A 119 -17.52 -1.41 6.83
CA ILE A 119 -16.80 -2.39 6.02
C ILE A 119 -16.10 -3.36 6.96
N LEU A 120 -16.23 -4.65 6.68
CA LEU A 120 -15.58 -5.72 7.42
C LEU A 120 -14.30 -6.13 6.70
N THR A 121 -13.18 -6.11 7.41
CA THR A 121 -11.88 -6.47 6.87
C THR A 121 -11.29 -7.64 7.66
N TYR A 122 -10.63 -8.54 6.93
CA TYR A 122 -9.89 -9.63 7.52
C TYR A 122 -8.50 -9.16 7.93
N ILE A 123 -8.12 -9.42 9.18
CA ILE A 123 -6.81 -9.14 9.73
C ILE A 123 -6.13 -10.49 9.97
N PRO A 124 -5.14 -10.88 9.14
CA PRO A 124 -4.51 -12.19 9.22
C PRO A 124 -3.84 -12.48 10.58
N GLU A 125 -3.27 -11.47 11.22
CA GLU A 125 -2.76 -11.56 12.58
C GLU A 125 -3.51 -10.57 13.48
N PRO A 126 -4.22 -11.00 14.50
CA PRO A 126 -4.38 -12.33 15.08
C PRO A 126 -5.58 -13.14 14.52
N ASP A 127 -5.77 -13.19 13.20
CA ASP A 127 -6.85 -13.94 12.56
C ASP A 127 -8.25 -13.49 13.02
N ARG A 128 -8.56 -12.23 12.77
CA ARG A 128 -9.79 -11.54 13.24
C ARG A 128 -10.42 -10.76 12.10
N ILE A 129 -11.73 -10.58 12.25
CA ILE A 129 -12.47 -9.62 11.43
C ILE A 129 -12.54 -8.29 12.17
N GLY A 130 -12.04 -7.24 11.53
CA GLY A 130 -12.20 -5.86 11.97
C GLY A 130 -13.41 -5.21 11.29
N ALA A 131 -14.05 -4.26 11.97
CA ALA A 131 -15.14 -3.45 11.41
C ALA A 131 -14.72 -1.97 11.39
N ILE A 132 -14.64 -1.39 10.21
CA ILE A 132 -14.22 0.00 10.00
C ILE A 132 -15.42 0.81 9.52
N PRO A 133 -15.72 2.00 10.09
CA PRO A 133 -16.72 2.89 9.52
C PRO A 133 -16.47 3.15 8.03
N GLU A 134 -17.50 3.03 7.19
CA GLU A 134 -17.36 3.11 5.72
C GLU A 134 -16.67 4.41 5.27
N SER A 135 -17.03 5.55 5.87
CA SER A 135 -16.41 6.84 5.53
C SER A 135 -14.93 6.91 5.89
N LYS A 136 -14.52 6.26 7.01
CA LYS A 136 -13.11 6.17 7.38
C LYS A 136 -12.35 5.23 6.44
N PHE A 137 -12.94 4.07 6.13
CA PHE A 137 -12.35 3.11 5.19
C PHE A 137 -12.13 3.76 3.82
N GLU A 138 -13.15 4.44 3.28
CA GLU A 138 -13.06 5.13 1.99
C GLU A 138 -12.00 6.23 2.01
N HIS A 139 -11.97 7.07 3.07
CA HIS A 139 -10.96 8.11 3.24
C HIS A 139 -9.54 7.52 3.29
N ASP A 140 -9.33 6.44 4.03
CA ASP A 140 -8.02 5.79 4.14
C ASP A 140 -7.63 5.15 2.79
N TRP A 141 -8.56 4.50 2.13
CA TRP A 141 -8.33 3.80 0.87
C TRP A 141 -8.04 4.75 -0.30
N GLU A 142 -8.65 5.95 -0.33
CA GLU A 142 -8.36 7.00 -1.31
C GLU A 142 -6.90 7.46 -1.31
N GLN A 143 -6.19 7.31 -0.18
CA GLN A 143 -4.78 7.71 -0.06
C GLN A 143 -3.84 6.85 -0.92
N ASP A 144 -4.31 5.68 -1.35
CA ASP A 144 -3.64 4.73 -2.25
C ASP A 144 -4.47 4.44 -3.50
N ASP A 145 -5.25 5.42 -3.94
CA ASP A 145 -6.08 5.42 -5.15
C ASP A 145 -7.08 4.27 -5.24
N MET A 146 -7.57 3.79 -4.11
CA MET A 146 -8.59 2.72 -4.04
C MET A 146 -8.19 1.43 -4.77
N ILE A 147 -6.90 1.05 -4.70
CA ILE A 147 -6.40 -0.16 -5.34
C ILE A 147 -7.13 -1.39 -4.82
N THR A 148 -7.70 -2.13 -5.75
CA THR A 148 -8.43 -3.39 -5.54
C THR A 148 -7.79 -4.49 -6.36
N ILE A 149 -7.60 -5.65 -5.74
CA ILE A 149 -7.10 -6.85 -6.40
C ILE A 149 -8.15 -7.94 -6.24
N ILE A 150 -8.54 -8.53 -7.36
CA ILE A 150 -9.41 -9.70 -7.39
C ILE A 150 -8.62 -10.90 -7.88
N LEU A 151 -8.75 -12.02 -7.18
CA LEU A 151 -8.28 -13.32 -7.61
C LEU A 151 -9.47 -14.27 -7.68
N ILE A 152 -9.71 -14.84 -8.83
CA ILE A 152 -10.79 -15.80 -9.08
C ILE A 152 -10.24 -17.01 -9.85
N PRO A 153 -10.85 -18.20 -9.73
CA PRO A 153 -10.55 -19.32 -10.61
C PRO A 153 -10.69 -18.94 -12.10
N LYS A 154 -9.82 -19.46 -12.96
CA LYS A 154 -9.80 -19.11 -14.39
C LYS A 154 -11.10 -19.41 -15.14
N ASP A 155 -11.85 -20.40 -14.69
CA ASP A 155 -13.16 -20.74 -15.24
C ASP A 155 -14.24 -19.70 -14.93
N MET A 156 -13.99 -18.83 -13.96
CA MET A 156 -14.88 -17.70 -13.61
C MET A 156 -14.48 -16.37 -14.29
N LYS A 157 -13.43 -16.34 -15.11
CA LYS A 157 -12.91 -15.08 -15.72
C LYS A 157 -13.97 -14.31 -16.50
N ASP A 158 -14.93 -15.01 -17.11
CA ASP A 158 -15.97 -14.41 -17.94
C ASP A 158 -16.92 -13.49 -17.14
N LEU A 159 -16.93 -13.58 -15.81
CA LEU A 159 -17.66 -12.65 -14.94
C LEU A 159 -17.19 -11.19 -15.10
N PHE A 160 -15.96 -10.99 -15.57
CA PHE A 160 -15.33 -9.69 -15.73
C PHE A 160 -15.18 -9.23 -17.18
N GLU A 161 -15.54 -10.10 -18.17
CA GLU A 161 -15.31 -9.85 -19.61
C GLU A 161 -15.93 -8.53 -20.11
N TYR A 162 -17.09 -8.18 -19.56
CA TYR A 162 -17.82 -6.95 -19.97
C TYR A 162 -17.74 -5.83 -18.95
N GLU A 163 -16.86 -5.96 -17.93
CA GLU A 163 -16.69 -4.93 -16.92
C GLU A 163 -15.58 -3.95 -17.31
N ASN A 164 -15.90 -2.66 -17.29
CA ASN A 164 -14.88 -1.63 -17.43
C ASN A 164 -14.19 -1.37 -16.08
N LEU A 165 -13.16 -2.15 -15.80
CA LEU A 165 -12.35 -2.03 -14.59
C LEU A 165 -11.30 -0.94 -14.80
N LYS A 166 -11.48 0.19 -14.11
CA LYS A 166 -10.64 1.38 -14.31
C LYS A 166 -9.17 1.11 -13.98
N PHE A 167 -8.27 1.42 -14.90
CA PHE A 167 -6.82 1.30 -14.78
C PHE A 167 -6.27 -0.12 -14.68
N THR A 168 -7.00 -1.15 -15.09
CA THR A 168 -6.60 -2.56 -14.90
C THR A 168 -5.22 -2.84 -15.49
N ASP A 169 -5.01 -2.51 -16.75
CA ASP A 169 -3.77 -2.84 -17.45
C ASP A 169 -2.60 -1.98 -16.94
N SER A 170 -2.85 -0.69 -16.75
CA SER A 170 -1.86 0.25 -16.20
C SER A 170 -1.46 -0.12 -14.76
N ASN A 171 -2.41 -0.53 -13.90
CA ASN A 171 -2.08 -0.98 -12.54
C ASN A 171 -1.28 -2.27 -12.55
N ARG A 172 -1.57 -3.20 -13.46
CA ARG A 172 -0.77 -4.41 -13.61
C ARG A 172 0.69 -4.07 -13.94
N ILE A 173 0.89 -3.19 -14.90
CA ILE A 173 2.24 -2.70 -15.25
C ILE A 173 2.91 -2.03 -14.04
N CYS A 174 2.18 -1.25 -13.24
CA CYS A 174 2.69 -0.67 -12.00
C CYS A 174 3.22 -1.72 -11.03
N PHE A 175 2.47 -2.80 -10.78
CA PHE A 175 2.90 -3.87 -9.89
C PHE A 175 4.09 -4.66 -10.44
N GLU A 176 4.16 -4.87 -11.76
CA GLU A 176 5.32 -5.46 -12.43
C GLU A 176 6.57 -4.56 -12.28
N ALA A 177 6.42 -3.25 -12.44
CA ALA A 177 7.50 -2.29 -12.25
C ALA A 177 7.98 -2.22 -10.79
N GLU A 178 7.07 -2.27 -9.81
CA GLU A 178 7.45 -2.36 -8.39
C GLU A 178 8.26 -3.62 -8.10
N LYS A 179 7.89 -4.77 -8.69
CA LYS A 179 8.65 -6.00 -8.60
C LYS A 179 10.05 -5.85 -9.19
N MET A 180 10.17 -5.25 -10.39
CA MET A 180 11.49 -4.98 -11.01
C MET A 180 12.35 -4.06 -10.14
N HIS A 181 11.76 -3.01 -9.58
CA HIS A 181 12.43 -2.09 -8.67
C HIS A 181 12.94 -2.80 -7.42
N GLN A 182 12.13 -3.67 -6.79
CA GLN A 182 12.52 -4.46 -5.63
C GLN A 182 13.68 -5.42 -5.94
N GLN A 183 13.80 -5.87 -7.20
CA GLN A 183 14.89 -6.70 -7.69
C GLN A 183 16.16 -5.89 -8.05
N GLY A 184 16.14 -4.58 -7.86
CA GLY A 184 17.25 -3.68 -8.16
C GLY A 184 17.29 -3.18 -9.62
N ASN A 185 16.31 -3.53 -10.44
CA ASN A 185 16.22 -3.17 -11.87
C ASN A 185 15.46 -1.85 -12.04
N ILE A 186 15.98 -0.76 -11.43
CA ILE A 186 15.28 0.52 -11.39
C ILE A 186 15.09 1.15 -12.79
N HIS A 187 16.02 0.97 -13.71
CA HIS A 187 15.88 1.53 -15.06
C HIS A 187 14.78 0.84 -15.86
N ASP A 188 14.71 -0.50 -15.79
CA ASP A 188 13.65 -1.28 -16.44
C ASP A 188 12.29 -0.95 -15.81
N ALA A 189 12.25 -0.72 -14.47
CA ALA A 189 11.05 -0.27 -13.79
C ALA A 189 10.57 1.11 -14.28
N ILE A 190 11.49 2.06 -14.54
CA ILE A 190 11.15 3.38 -15.09
C ILE A 190 10.57 3.23 -16.50
N GLU A 191 11.17 2.40 -17.37
CA GLU A 191 10.65 2.16 -18.72
C GLU A 191 9.23 1.58 -18.67
N LYS A 192 9.01 0.59 -17.80
CA LYS A 192 7.67 0.03 -17.57
C LYS A 192 6.66 1.05 -17.04
N LEU A 193 7.07 1.94 -16.16
CA LEU A 193 6.20 2.99 -15.65
C LEU A 193 5.86 4.06 -16.69
N HIS A 194 6.77 4.30 -17.66
CA HIS A 194 6.43 5.11 -18.83
C HIS A 194 5.33 4.43 -19.68
N GLU A 195 5.42 3.12 -19.93
CA GLU A 195 4.34 2.38 -20.59
C GLU A 195 2.99 2.54 -19.84
N ALA A 196 3.02 2.44 -18.48
CA ALA A 196 1.82 2.57 -17.66
C ALA A 196 1.15 3.95 -17.77
N VAL A 197 1.95 5.05 -17.77
CA VAL A 197 1.41 6.42 -17.88
C VAL A 197 0.99 6.78 -19.31
N GLU A 198 1.57 6.14 -20.33
CA GLU A 198 1.14 6.28 -21.72
C GLU A 198 -0.18 5.57 -21.96
N LEU A 199 -0.36 4.39 -21.34
CA LEU A 199 -1.58 3.62 -21.44
C LEU A 199 -2.76 4.32 -20.74
N ASP A 200 -2.52 4.83 -19.52
CA ASP A 200 -3.51 5.52 -18.69
C ASP A 200 -2.92 6.77 -18.04
N ASN A 201 -2.94 7.90 -18.73
CA ASN A 201 -2.37 9.16 -18.24
C ASN A 201 -3.16 9.79 -17.05
N GLU A 202 -4.30 9.21 -16.70
CA GLU A 202 -5.13 9.59 -15.55
C GLU A 202 -4.93 8.65 -14.34
N ASN A 203 -4.01 7.68 -14.42
CA ASN A 203 -3.68 6.80 -13.31
C ASN A 203 -2.69 7.47 -12.35
N PRO A 204 -3.11 7.93 -11.14
CA PRO A 204 -2.20 8.61 -10.22
C PRO A 204 -1.16 7.65 -9.61
N GLN A 205 -1.43 6.34 -9.52
CA GLN A 205 -0.46 5.36 -9.05
C GLN A 205 0.73 5.27 -9.99
N ALA A 206 0.49 5.18 -11.30
CA ALA A 206 1.56 5.09 -12.29
C ALA A 206 2.49 6.32 -12.22
N TRP A 207 1.92 7.53 -12.16
CA TRP A 207 2.69 8.76 -11.99
C TRP A 207 3.47 8.81 -10.67
N CYS A 208 2.88 8.34 -9.56
CA CYS A 208 3.55 8.33 -8.26
C CYS A 208 4.73 7.37 -8.23
N LEU A 209 4.59 6.17 -8.80
CA LEU A 209 5.66 5.18 -8.85
C LEU A 209 6.80 5.65 -9.77
N LEU A 210 6.47 6.21 -10.93
CA LEU A 210 7.45 6.83 -11.83
C LEU A 210 8.21 7.95 -11.13
N ALA A 211 7.50 8.83 -10.42
CA ALA A 211 8.11 9.88 -9.62
C ALA A 211 9.06 9.32 -8.55
N GLY A 212 8.65 8.24 -7.88
CA GLY A 212 9.44 7.56 -6.85
C GLY A 212 10.75 7.02 -7.39
N ALA A 213 10.71 6.29 -8.50
CA ALA A 213 11.88 5.72 -9.16
C ALA A 213 12.83 6.83 -9.68
N CYS A 214 12.29 7.87 -10.29
CA CYS A 214 13.07 9.04 -10.73
C CYS A 214 13.71 9.79 -9.54
N ASN A 215 12.98 9.93 -8.42
CA ASN A 215 13.51 10.55 -7.20
C ASN A 215 14.66 9.75 -6.59
N GLU A 216 14.61 8.43 -6.65
CA GLU A 216 15.70 7.57 -6.18
C GLU A 216 17.00 7.84 -6.97
N LEU A 217 16.90 8.00 -8.28
CA LEU A 217 18.00 8.38 -9.17
C LEU A 217 18.32 9.90 -9.15
N ASN A 218 17.66 10.69 -8.30
CA ASN A 218 17.80 12.15 -8.19
C ASN A 218 17.47 12.93 -9.47
N LEU A 219 16.63 12.39 -10.35
CA LEU A 219 16.18 13.03 -11.58
C LEU A 219 15.19 14.16 -11.27
N GLU A 220 15.26 15.27 -12.01
CA GLU A 220 14.46 16.47 -11.75
C GLU A 220 12.99 16.30 -12.16
N GLU A 221 12.73 15.45 -13.13
CA GLU A 221 11.40 15.09 -13.62
C GLU A 221 10.49 14.54 -12.53
N ALA A 222 11.06 13.96 -11.47
CA ALA A 222 10.33 13.41 -10.34
C ALA A 222 9.31 14.41 -9.75
N VAL A 223 9.67 15.70 -9.69
CA VAL A 223 8.79 16.75 -9.15
C VAL A 223 7.51 16.88 -9.99
N GLY A 224 7.66 17.00 -11.33
CA GLY A 224 6.52 17.12 -12.24
C GLY A 224 5.59 15.89 -12.20
N TYR A 225 6.16 14.69 -12.03
CA TYR A 225 5.38 13.46 -11.91
C TYR A 225 4.61 13.38 -10.58
N TYR A 226 5.21 13.78 -9.46
CA TYR A 226 4.48 13.90 -8.20
C TYR A 226 3.38 14.96 -8.27
N GLU A 227 3.63 16.12 -8.89
CA GLU A 227 2.61 17.16 -9.08
C GLU A 227 1.45 16.66 -9.96
N LYS A 228 1.75 15.89 -11.01
CA LYS A 228 0.72 15.23 -11.82
C LYS A 228 -0.10 14.24 -10.98
N THR A 229 0.54 13.44 -10.14
CA THR A 229 -0.14 12.56 -9.19
C THR A 229 -1.14 13.33 -8.32
N LEU A 230 -0.67 14.44 -7.71
CA LEU A 230 -1.49 15.26 -6.79
C LEU A 230 -2.60 16.02 -7.50
N LYS A 231 -2.44 16.34 -8.79
CA LYS A 231 -3.51 16.90 -9.61
C LYS A 231 -4.63 15.89 -9.85
N LEU A 232 -4.28 14.60 -10.01
CA LEU A 232 -5.23 13.51 -10.25
C LEU A 232 -5.88 13.00 -8.96
N ASN A 233 -5.09 12.91 -7.88
CA ASN A 233 -5.55 12.53 -6.54
C ASN A 233 -4.90 13.43 -5.47
N PRO A 234 -5.58 14.51 -5.02
CA PRO A 234 -5.05 15.41 -4.00
C PRO A 234 -4.82 14.77 -2.62
N LYS A 235 -5.33 13.57 -2.38
CA LYS A 235 -5.15 12.83 -1.13
C LYS A 235 -4.02 11.79 -1.20
N TYR A 236 -3.28 11.74 -2.32
CA TYR A 236 -2.24 10.73 -2.51
C TYR A 236 -1.06 10.97 -1.57
N TYR A 237 -1.07 10.29 -0.41
CA TYR A 237 -0.10 10.47 0.67
C TYR A 237 1.35 10.29 0.22
N LEU A 238 1.62 9.25 -0.59
CA LEU A 238 2.98 8.91 -1.01
C LEU A 238 3.60 9.99 -1.91
N ALA A 239 2.81 10.72 -2.68
CA ALA A 239 3.30 11.81 -3.51
C ALA A 239 3.79 12.99 -2.66
N TYR A 240 3.05 13.38 -1.62
CA TYR A 240 3.51 14.41 -0.68
C TYR A 240 4.76 13.99 0.07
N ARG A 241 4.81 12.76 0.57
CA ARG A 241 6.01 12.19 1.21
C ARG A 241 7.19 12.17 0.24
N GLY A 242 6.96 11.78 -1.01
CA GLY A 242 7.98 11.74 -2.06
C GLY A 242 8.57 13.11 -2.38
N LEU A 243 7.73 14.15 -2.51
CA LEU A 243 8.17 15.54 -2.65
C LEU A 243 8.96 16.02 -1.43
N GLY A 244 8.50 15.68 -0.22
CA GLY A 244 9.26 15.97 1.00
C GLY A 244 10.65 15.36 0.97
N ASN A 245 10.77 14.09 0.59
CA ASN A 245 12.06 13.38 0.45
C ASN A 245 12.94 14.01 -0.63
N TYR A 246 12.36 14.37 -1.78
CA TYR A 246 13.09 15.03 -2.87
C TYR A 246 13.71 16.35 -2.42
N TYR A 247 12.90 17.23 -1.84
CA TYR A 247 13.37 18.54 -1.38
C TYR A 247 14.32 18.46 -0.19
N LEU A 248 14.18 17.46 0.68
CA LEU A 248 15.14 17.19 1.75
C LEU A 248 16.53 16.83 1.18
N LYS A 249 16.58 15.93 0.17
CA LYS A 249 17.83 15.62 -0.55
C LYS A 249 18.44 16.83 -1.22
N LYS A 250 17.63 17.70 -1.84
CA LYS A 250 18.06 18.95 -2.47
C LYS A 250 18.37 20.07 -1.47
N LYS A 251 18.28 19.81 -0.15
CA LYS A 251 18.50 20.77 0.94
C LYS A 251 17.56 21.98 0.90
N ASN A 252 16.42 21.87 0.23
CA ASN A 252 15.34 22.86 0.31
C ASN A 252 14.44 22.51 1.49
N TYR A 253 14.90 22.86 2.67
CA TYR A 253 14.28 22.45 3.92
C TYR A 253 12.87 23.03 4.11
N SER A 254 12.61 24.24 3.62
CA SER A 254 11.29 24.88 3.70
C SER A 254 10.24 24.11 2.89
N LEU A 255 10.55 23.71 1.66
CA LEU A 255 9.65 22.88 0.86
C LEU A 255 9.53 21.48 1.44
N ALA A 256 10.63 20.87 1.93
CA ALA A 256 10.58 19.57 2.57
C ALA A 256 9.64 19.58 3.78
N GLU A 257 9.77 20.55 4.70
CA GLU A 257 8.87 20.70 5.85
C GLU A 257 7.41 20.84 5.43
N SER A 258 7.14 21.70 4.42
CA SER A 258 5.80 21.93 3.90
C SER A 258 5.15 20.65 3.33
N TYR A 259 5.87 19.90 2.51
CA TYR A 259 5.32 18.68 1.91
C TYR A 259 5.16 17.55 2.91
N TYR A 260 6.07 17.36 3.86
CA TYR A 260 5.87 16.44 4.97
C TYR A 260 4.68 16.83 5.83
N GLY A 261 4.49 18.16 6.07
CA GLY A 261 3.31 18.69 6.76
C GLY A 261 2.02 18.25 6.08
N LYS A 262 1.90 18.45 4.76
CA LYS A 262 0.73 18.04 3.98
C LYS A 262 0.47 16.53 4.04
N ALA A 263 1.51 15.69 3.99
CA ALA A 263 1.35 14.25 4.16
C ALA A 263 0.82 13.89 5.56
N ILE A 264 1.34 14.53 6.61
CA ILE A 264 0.90 14.34 8.00
C ILE A 264 -0.54 14.81 8.20
N ASP A 265 -0.95 15.91 7.55
CA ASP A 265 -2.33 16.42 7.59
C ASP A 265 -3.34 15.43 6.98
N ILE A 266 -2.92 14.69 5.95
CA ILE A 266 -3.74 13.61 5.36
C ILE A 266 -3.86 12.44 6.34
N ASN A 267 -2.75 11.97 6.90
CA ASN A 267 -2.74 10.85 7.83
C ASN A 267 -1.51 10.89 8.77
N SER A 268 -1.74 11.35 9.98
CA SER A 268 -0.70 11.53 10.99
C SER A 268 -0.18 10.21 11.61
N TYR A 269 -0.85 9.08 11.36
CA TYR A 269 -0.48 7.77 11.93
C TYR A 269 0.11 6.79 10.92
N ARG A 270 0.11 7.14 9.63
CA ARG A 270 0.47 6.22 8.56
C ARG A 270 1.94 5.77 8.59
N PHE A 271 2.87 6.65 8.92
CA PHE A 271 4.30 6.35 8.82
C PHE A 271 5.14 7.20 9.78
N GLY A 272 5.45 6.66 10.96
CA GLY A 272 6.22 7.35 11.98
C GLY A 272 7.51 8.03 11.51
N PRO A 273 8.36 7.40 10.66
CA PRO A 273 9.60 8.01 10.17
C PRO A 273 9.46 9.34 9.43
N ILE A 274 8.25 9.71 8.95
CA ILE A 274 8.02 11.02 8.32
C ILE A 274 8.30 12.19 9.30
N TYR A 275 7.99 11.99 10.58
CA TYR A 275 8.24 12.98 11.62
C TYR A 275 9.74 13.22 11.82
N LYS A 276 10.56 12.15 11.82
CA LYS A 276 12.02 12.29 11.88
C LYS A 276 12.56 13.08 10.68
N ASN A 277 12.08 12.79 9.47
CA ASN A 277 12.50 13.52 8.28
C ASN A 277 12.10 15.00 8.32
N ARG A 278 10.87 15.32 8.83
CA ARG A 278 10.44 16.71 9.01
C ARG A 278 11.24 17.41 10.11
N ALA A 279 11.56 16.71 11.18
CA ALA A 279 12.43 17.25 12.23
C ALA A 279 13.81 17.67 11.70
N VAL A 280 14.42 16.86 10.82
CA VAL A 280 15.68 17.21 10.16
C VAL A 280 15.54 18.52 9.37
N ALA A 281 14.47 18.68 8.60
CA ALA A 281 14.21 19.92 7.87
C ALA A 281 14.04 21.12 8.84
N ARG A 282 13.27 20.95 9.91
CA ARG A 282 13.02 21.98 10.96
C ARG A 282 14.29 22.40 11.69
N LEU A 283 15.19 21.47 12.01
CA LEU A 283 16.49 21.79 12.61
C LEU A 283 17.32 22.69 11.70
N GLN A 284 17.36 22.42 10.40
CA GLN A 284 18.07 23.24 9.43
C GLN A 284 17.44 24.63 9.25
N LEU A 285 16.17 24.79 9.59
CA LEU A 285 15.42 26.04 9.60
C LEU A 285 15.48 26.76 10.98
N SER A 286 16.26 26.23 11.93
CA SER A 286 16.37 26.72 13.31
C SER A 286 15.03 26.68 14.09
N ASN A 287 14.08 25.82 13.65
CA ASN A 287 12.83 25.55 14.37
C ASN A 287 13.04 24.39 15.35
N ASN A 288 13.78 24.64 16.42
CA ASN A 288 14.15 23.63 17.43
C ASN A 288 12.91 23.10 18.17
N ILE A 289 11.93 23.95 18.47
CA ILE A 289 10.70 23.53 19.16
C ILE A 289 9.93 22.53 18.31
N GLY A 290 9.64 22.87 17.06
CA GLY A 290 8.92 21.98 16.17
C GLY A 290 9.70 20.70 15.83
N ALA A 291 11.04 20.77 15.78
CA ALA A 291 11.86 19.58 15.60
C ALA A 291 11.78 18.63 16.80
N LYS A 292 11.81 19.16 18.01
CA LYS A 292 11.64 18.39 19.25
C LYS A 292 10.29 17.69 19.31
N GLU A 293 9.20 18.40 18.99
CA GLU A 293 7.86 17.82 18.92
C GLU A 293 7.78 16.65 17.90
N ASP A 294 8.37 16.83 16.73
CA ASP A 294 8.41 15.80 15.69
C ASP A 294 9.24 14.58 16.12
N LEU A 295 10.40 14.76 16.75
CA LEU A 295 11.20 13.66 17.26
C LEU A 295 10.48 12.88 18.36
N MET A 296 9.76 13.55 19.25
CA MET A 296 8.91 12.89 20.25
C MET A 296 7.80 12.08 19.58
N LYS A 297 7.15 12.64 18.54
CA LYS A 297 6.11 11.94 17.79
C LYS A 297 6.65 10.74 17.01
N TYR A 298 7.85 10.84 16.45
CA TYR A 298 8.56 9.72 15.85
C TYR A 298 8.75 8.56 16.84
N LEU A 299 9.26 8.84 18.06
CA LEU A 299 9.47 7.82 19.08
C LEU A 299 8.16 7.19 19.60
N GLU A 300 7.09 7.97 19.66
CA GLU A 300 5.75 7.48 20.02
C GLU A 300 5.24 6.46 18.98
N GLN A 301 5.42 6.75 17.69
CA GLN A 301 4.89 5.93 16.62
C GLN A 301 5.84 4.80 16.20
N THR A 302 7.13 4.91 16.49
CA THR A 302 8.16 3.92 16.12
C THR A 302 8.68 3.25 17.39
N VAL A 303 7.91 2.29 17.91
CA VAL A 303 8.19 1.66 19.21
C VAL A 303 9.57 0.97 19.25
N ASN A 304 9.96 0.34 18.13
CA ASN A 304 11.22 -0.40 17.99
C ASN A 304 12.28 0.40 17.19
N ALA A 305 12.25 1.75 17.30
CA ALA A 305 13.23 2.58 16.62
C ALA A 305 14.66 2.18 17.01
N ARG A 306 15.45 1.76 16.02
CA ARG A 306 16.86 1.36 16.24
C ARG A 306 17.75 2.51 16.71
N ASP A 307 17.36 3.73 16.38
CA ASP A 307 18.05 4.98 16.72
C ASP A 307 17.45 5.71 17.94
N ARG A 308 16.58 5.03 18.72
CA ARG A 308 15.87 5.60 19.87
C ARG A 308 16.78 6.38 20.79
N GLN A 309 17.88 5.79 21.23
CA GLN A 309 18.82 6.44 22.16
C GLN A 309 19.38 7.74 21.56
N SER A 310 19.85 7.71 20.31
CA SER A 310 20.38 8.91 19.64
C SER A 310 19.31 10.01 19.49
N ILE A 311 18.06 9.64 19.27
CA ILE A 311 16.95 10.59 19.17
C ILE A 311 16.62 11.17 20.55
N GLU A 312 16.60 10.38 21.62
CA GLU A 312 16.40 10.86 23.00
C GLU A 312 17.51 11.84 23.43
N GLU A 313 18.76 11.55 23.08
CA GLU A 313 19.90 12.46 23.30
C GLU A 313 19.70 13.77 22.51
N ALA A 314 19.31 13.71 21.25
CA ALA A 314 19.02 14.91 20.45
C ALA A 314 17.88 15.74 21.06
N ILE A 315 16.79 15.11 21.51
CA ILE A 315 15.66 15.78 22.19
C ILE A 315 16.12 16.53 23.45
N SER A 316 17.08 15.95 24.21
CA SER A 316 17.59 16.56 25.43
C SER A 316 18.45 17.81 25.19
N GLN A 317 19.01 17.93 23.98
CA GLN A 317 19.87 19.06 23.58
C GLN A 317 19.08 20.21 22.92
N LEU A 318 17.82 19.96 22.53
CA LEU A 318 16.90 20.95 21.95
C LEU A 318 15.99 21.58 23.01
#